data_f5bbff900ee5db04982826d62f49e094
#
_entry.id   f5bbff900ee5db04982826d62f49e094
#
_cell.length_a   1.000
_cell.length_b   1.000
_cell.length_c   1.000
_cell.angle_alpha   90.00
_cell.angle_beta   90.00
_cell.angle_gamma   90.00
#
_symmetry.space_group_name_H-M   'P 1'
#
loop_
_entity.id
_entity.type
_entity.pdbx_description
1 polymer ?
#
loop_
_entity_poly.entity_id
_entity_poly.type
_entity_poly.pdbx_seq_one_letter_code
_entity_poly.pdbx_strand_id
1 'polypeptide(L)'
;MAVYDTHCHLDIVASQGIPVDQSLQNAIEANLAGLVQISTDLRSASFNGSLKEKYSERLKMADAFSLRWTAGLHPEAANELESLNGIFDIVRKHRDEPEFLGIGETGLDYFHTTEFVKEQKESLNQHLKLARELDLPVVIHTRDTRQYEPGKTQSVTDTLQAVKEVGGIKGVLHCFTYSYEEAMPFVEMGWKVSFSGILTFKNSHTLHEAAVKLPLECLMVETDAPFLAPVPHRGKTNEPAYVIHTLEFLKKLRSEKLGEDPEKIQSQIERNIQEFLSFKG
;
A
#
# COMPACT_ATOMS: atom_id res chain seq x y z
N MET A 1 14.23 3.89 -16.02
CA MET A 1 12.99 4.44 -15.45
C MET A 1 13.06 4.26 -13.94
N ALA A 2 12.45 5.13 -13.16
CA ALA A 2 12.58 5.11 -11.71
C ALA A 2 11.33 4.50 -11.07
N VAL A 3 11.49 3.67 -10.04
CA VAL A 3 10.40 3.01 -9.32
C VAL A 3 9.75 3.95 -8.32
N TYR A 4 8.48 3.68 -7.98
CA TYR A 4 7.78 4.29 -6.85
C TYR A 4 7.78 3.36 -5.64
N ASP A 5 7.80 3.95 -4.45
CA ASP A 5 7.32 3.28 -3.25
C ASP A 5 5.81 3.52 -3.12
N THR A 6 4.99 2.50 -3.33
CA THR A 6 3.53 2.66 -3.36
C THR A 6 2.87 2.66 -1.99
N HIS A 7 3.64 2.47 -0.90
CA HIS A 7 3.10 2.49 0.46
C HIS A 7 4.19 2.73 1.51
N CYS A 8 4.13 3.86 2.18
CA CYS A 8 4.98 4.18 3.33
C CYS A 8 4.28 5.13 4.31
N HIS A 9 4.81 5.21 5.55
CA HIS A 9 4.34 6.05 6.64
C HIS A 9 5.45 6.98 7.11
N LEU A 10 5.68 8.10 6.43
CA LEU A 10 6.76 9.04 6.73
C LEU A 10 6.67 9.66 8.13
N ASP A 11 5.47 9.85 8.65
CA ASP A 11 5.21 10.32 10.00
C ASP A 11 5.66 9.29 11.05
N ILE A 12 5.42 7.99 10.80
CA ILE A 12 5.87 6.90 11.67
C ILE A 12 7.39 6.73 11.54
N VAL A 13 7.94 6.79 10.31
CA VAL A 13 9.40 6.79 10.08
C VAL A 13 10.06 7.92 10.87
N ALA A 14 9.47 9.12 10.85
CA ALA A 14 9.98 10.27 11.61
C ALA A 14 9.97 10.04 13.13
N SER A 15 8.94 9.37 13.64
CA SER A 15 8.86 8.99 15.06
C SER A 15 9.95 8.00 15.48
N GLN A 16 10.52 7.26 14.53
CA GLN A 16 11.64 6.32 14.73
C GLN A 16 13.03 6.95 14.49
N GLY A 17 13.09 8.28 14.34
CA GLY A 17 14.33 9.03 14.30
C GLY A 17 14.87 9.39 12.93
N ILE A 18 14.17 9.10 11.84
CA ILE A 18 14.53 9.55 10.49
C ILE A 18 13.57 10.66 10.07
N PRO A 19 13.98 11.94 10.10
CA PRO A 19 13.10 13.03 9.73
C PRO A 19 12.50 12.90 8.34
N VAL A 20 11.26 13.36 8.13
CA VAL A 20 10.57 13.30 6.83
C VAL A 20 11.42 13.88 5.70
N ASP A 21 12.06 15.04 5.93
CA ASP A 21 12.94 15.66 4.93
C ASP A 21 14.12 14.76 4.54
N GLN A 22 14.68 14.04 5.52
CA GLN A 22 15.75 13.06 5.27
C GLN A 22 15.24 11.85 4.48
N SER A 23 14.06 11.31 4.83
CA SER A 23 13.44 10.20 4.07
C SER A 23 13.16 10.58 2.63
N LEU A 24 12.66 11.81 2.39
CA LEU A 24 12.45 12.33 1.03
C LEU A 24 13.79 12.48 0.29
N GLN A 25 14.82 13.01 0.95
CA GLN A 25 16.16 13.12 0.37
C GLN A 25 16.70 11.74 -0.01
N ASN A 26 16.63 10.76 0.91
CA ASN A 26 17.12 9.40 0.66
C ASN A 26 16.38 8.74 -0.54
N ALA A 27 15.06 8.94 -0.65
CA ALA A 27 14.26 8.45 -1.77
C ALA A 27 14.68 9.08 -3.11
N ILE A 28 14.91 10.39 -3.12
CA ILE A 28 15.40 11.12 -4.30
C ILE A 28 16.82 10.65 -4.70
N GLU A 29 17.73 10.51 -3.75
CA GLU A 29 19.10 10.01 -3.98
C GLU A 29 19.12 8.55 -4.45
N ALA A 30 18.17 7.73 -4.00
CA ALA A 30 17.95 6.38 -4.51
C ALA A 30 17.28 6.36 -5.91
N ASN A 31 17.06 7.54 -6.50
CA ASN A 31 16.46 7.70 -7.83
C ASN A 31 15.04 7.12 -7.95
N LEU A 32 14.23 7.24 -6.89
CA LEU A 32 12.82 6.93 -6.97
C LEU A 32 12.08 7.97 -7.81
N ALA A 33 11.05 7.56 -8.55
CA ALA A 33 10.15 8.46 -9.26
C ALA A 33 9.14 9.14 -8.31
N GLY A 34 8.93 8.59 -7.13
CA GLY A 34 8.05 9.14 -6.11
C GLY A 34 7.69 8.12 -5.04
N LEU A 35 6.78 8.53 -4.17
CA LEU A 35 6.21 7.68 -3.14
C LEU A 35 4.74 8.03 -2.85
N VAL A 36 4.06 7.08 -2.20
CA VAL A 36 2.70 7.27 -1.68
C VAL A 36 2.75 7.23 -0.16
N GLN A 37 2.47 8.39 0.46
CA GLN A 37 2.33 8.51 1.90
C GLN A 37 0.91 8.08 2.31
N ILE A 38 0.83 7.13 3.21
CA ILE A 38 -0.42 6.50 3.64
C ILE A 38 -0.82 7.02 5.02
N SER A 39 -2.12 7.31 5.21
CA SER A 39 -2.66 7.63 6.54
C SER A 39 -3.21 6.40 7.25
N THR A 40 -3.17 6.43 8.58
CA THR A 40 -3.70 5.39 9.46
C THR A 40 -4.82 5.90 10.37
N ASP A 41 -4.94 7.22 10.53
CA ASP A 41 -5.88 7.91 11.41
C ASP A 41 -6.16 9.34 10.94
N LEU A 42 -7.03 10.06 11.65
CA LEU A 42 -7.37 11.46 11.34
C LEU A 42 -6.16 12.40 11.43
N ARG A 43 -5.23 12.15 12.35
CA ARG A 43 -4.03 12.95 12.53
C ARG A 43 -3.08 12.80 11.35
N SER A 44 -2.81 11.56 10.95
CA SER A 44 -1.96 11.27 9.80
C SER A 44 -2.61 11.71 8.48
N ALA A 45 -3.94 11.61 8.32
CA ALA A 45 -4.66 12.16 7.18
C ALA A 45 -4.50 13.68 7.06
N SER A 46 -4.60 14.40 8.19
CA SER A 46 -4.36 15.85 8.25
C SER A 46 -2.91 16.21 7.94
N PHE A 47 -1.95 15.42 8.46
CA PHE A 47 -0.53 15.58 8.14
C PHE A 47 -0.29 15.40 6.65
N ASN A 48 -0.85 14.37 6.03
CA ASN A 48 -0.69 14.07 4.60
C ASN A 48 -1.16 15.24 3.72
N GLY A 49 -2.30 15.84 4.03
CA GLY A 49 -2.80 17.03 3.32
C GLY A 49 -1.89 18.27 3.39
N SER A 50 -0.95 18.31 4.34
CA SER A 50 0.00 19.41 4.51
C SER A 50 1.38 19.17 3.87
N LEU A 51 1.66 17.96 3.42
CA LEU A 51 3.01 17.54 3.01
C LEU A 51 3.58 18.36 1.85
N LYS A 52 2.79 18.61 0.81
CA LYS A 52 3.23 19.36 -0.37
C LYS A 52 3.71 20.76 0.00
N GLU A 53 2.94 21.47 0.83
CA GLU A 53 3.29 22.83 1.28
C GLU A 53 4.53 22.78 2.19
N LYS A 54 4.51 21.91 3.19
CA LYS A 54 5.54 21.80 4.21
C LYS A 54 6.92 21.43 3.66
N TYR A 55 6.97 20.58 2.63
CA TYR A 55 8.22 20.09 2.01
C TYR A 55 8.42 20.59 0.59
N SER A 56 7.77 21.71 0.23
CA SER A 56 7.80 22.29 -1.12
C SER A 56 9.22 22.55 -1.64
N GLU A 57 10.13 23.05 -0.79
CA GLU A 57 11.51 23.31 -1.18
C GLU A 57 12.26 22.00 -1.53
N ARG A 58 12.07 20.95 -0.76
CA ARG A 58 12.66 19.63 -1.05
C ARG A 58 12.13 19.05 -2.36
N LEU A 59 10.82 19.12 -2.57
CA LEU A 59 10.17 18.58 -3.76
C LEU A 59 10.56 19.36 -5.03
N LYS A 60 10.79 20.67 -4.96
CA LYS A 60 11.29 21.47 -6.09
C LYS A 60 12.71 21.10 -6.52
N MET A 61 13.53 20.51 -5.65
CA MET A 61 14.89 20.07 -5.99
C MET A 61 14.92 18.81 -6.87
N ALA A 62 13.78 18.16 -7.07
CA ALA A 62 13.63 16.96 -7.87
C ALA A 62 12.37 17.06 -8.73
N ASP A 63 12.46 17.80 -9.83
CA ASP A 63 11.33 18.14 -10.73
C ASP A 63 10.48 16.94 -11.19
N ALA A 64 11.05 15.74 -11.19
CA ALA A 64 10.36 14.51 -11.60
C ALA A 64 9.86 13.66 -10.41
N PHE A 65 10.10 14.06 -9.14
CA PHE A 65 9.69 13.27 -7.99
C PHE A 65 8.24 13.56 -7.60
N SER A 66 7.41 12.53 -7.59
CA SER A 66 5.99 12.65 -7.26
C SER A 66 5.69 12.19 -5.84
N LEU A 67 5.13 13.08 -5.03
CA LEU A 67 4.59 12.76 -3.72
C LEU A 67 3.07 12.66 -3.82
N ARG A 68 2.54 11.44 -3.57
CA ARG A 68 1.10 11.18 -3.49
C ARG A 68 0.72 10.82 -2.06
N TRP A 69 -0.57 10.91 -1.74
CA TRP A 69 -1.04 10.56 -0.41
C TRP A 69 -2.49 10.06 -0.40
N THR A 70 -2.86 9.39 0.68
CA THR A 70 -4.19 8.84 0.93
C THR A 70 -4.76 9.34 2.26
N ALA A 71 -6.07 9.17 2.46
CA ALA A 71 -6.74 9.38 3.73
C ALA A 71 -7.66 8.21 4.06
N GLY A 72 -7.51 7.64 5.25
CA GLY A 72 -8.28 6.49 5.73
C GLY A 72 -8.06 6.22 7.21
N LEU A 73 -8.83 5.30 7.77
CA LEU A 73 -8.73 4.80 9.15
C LEU A 73 -8.28 3.35 9.11
N HIS A 74 -7.07 3.12 9.62
CA HIS A 74 -6.48 1.79 9.76
C HIS A 74 -7.33 0.90 10.70
N PRO A 75 -7.46 -0.41 10.46
CA PRO A 75 -8.26 -1.29 11.31
C PRO A 75 -7.83 -1.31 12.79
N GLU A 76 -6.56 -1.10 13.10
CA GLU A 76 -6.10 -0.98 14.49
C GLU A 76 -6.63 0.27 15.22
N ALA A 77 -7.03 1.31 14.48
CA ALA A 77 -7.68 2.52 15.01
C ALA A 77 -9.20 2.47 14.94
N ALA A 78 -9.81 1.30 14.70
CA ALA A 78 -11.26 1.17 14.55
C ALA A 78 -12.06 1.51 15.81
N ASN A 79 -11.42 1.56 16.99
CA ASN A 79 -12.00 2.11 18.21
C ASN A 79 -12.28 3.63 18.13
N GLU A 80 -11.74 4.33 17.14
CA GLU A 80 -11.94 5.76 16.87
C GLU A 80 -12.93 5.99 15.70
N LEU A 81 -13.98 5.18 15.60
CA LEU A 81 -14.93 5.22 14.48
C LEU A 81 -15.59 6.59 14.31
N GLU A 82 -15.71 7.38 15.37
CA GLU A 82 -16.21 8.76 15.35
C GLU A 82 -15.31 9.71 14.52
N SER A 83 -14.03 9.36 14.33
CA SER A 83 -13.09 10.14 13.52
C SER A 83 -13.36 10.04 12.01
N LEU A 84 -14.13 9.05 11.55
CA LEU A 84 -14.41 8.82 10.12
C LEU A 84 -14.97 10.04 9.41
N ASN A 85 -15.88 10.78 10.05
CA ASN A 85 -16.45 11.98 9.42
C ASN A 85 -15.37 13.01 9.10
N GLY A 86 -14.41 13.24 10.01
CA GLY A 86 -13.29 14.13 9.79
C GLY A 86 -12.36 13.64 8.66
N ILE A 87 -12.11 12.34 8.58
CA ILE A 87 -11.33 11.73 7.50
C ILE A 87 -12.07 11.90 6.16
N PHE A 88 -13.36 11.64 6.11
CA PHE A 88 -14.17 11.77 4.90
C PHE A 88 -14.30 13.21 4.43
N ASP A 89 -14.31 14.18 5.34
CA ASP A 89 -14.25 15.61 4.99
C ASP A 89 -12.90 15.95 4.34
N ILE A 90 -11.79 15.39 4.82
CA ILE A 90 -10.47 15.52 4.18
C ILE A 90 -10.51 14.91 2.78
N VAL A 91 -11.03 13.69 2.62
CA VAL A 91 -11.17 13.04 1.30
C VAL A 91 -11.95 13.93 0.33
N ARG A 92 -13.14 14.41 0.72
CA ARG A 92 -13.99 15.26 -0.14
C ARG A 92 -13.32 16.57 -0.50
N LYS A 93 -12.62 17.19 0.45
CA LYS A 93 -11.90 18.45 0.26
C LYS A 93 -10.77 18.33 -0.76
N HIS A 94 -10.02 17.23 -0.71
CA HIS A 94 -8.79 17.08 -1.49
C HIS A 94 -8.93 16.16 -2.72
N ARG A 95 -10.13 15.60 -2.98
CA ARG A 95 -10.35 14.61 -4.05
C ARG A 95 -9.87 15.05 -5.43
N ASP A 96 -9.93 16.34 -5.72
CA ASP A 96 -9.57 16.89 -7.04
C ASP A 96 -8.10 17.34 -7.12
N GLU A 97 -7.36 17.28 -6.02
CA GLU A 97 -5.94 17.63 -6.01
C GLU A 97 -5.10 16.55 -6.69
N PRO A 98 -4.10 16.92 -7.50
CA PRO A 98 -3.25 15.96 -8.19
C PRO A 98 -2.49 15.03 -7.26
N GLU A 99 -2.13 15.49 -6.07
CA GLU A 99 -1.36 14.74 -5.08
C GLU A 99 -2.21 13.78 -4.26
N PHE A 100 -3.52 14.01 -4.15
CA PHE A 100 -4.42 13.10 -3.46
C PHE A 100 -4.69 11.88 -4.34
N LEU A 101 -4.31 10.71 -3.86
CA LEU A 101 -4.48 9.46 -4.61
C LEU A 101 -5.85 8.84 -4.39
N GLY A 102 -6.27 8.65 -3.14
CA GLY A 102 -7.47 7.89 -2.84
C GLY A 102 -7.67 7.60 -1.36
N ILE A 103 -8.46 6.57 -1.09
CA ILE A 103 -8.92 6.20 0.24
C ILE A 103 -8.01 5.11 0.80
N GLY A 104 -7.55 5.30 2.02
CA GLY A 104 -6.75 4.30 2.74
C GLY A 104 -5.71 4.95 3.65
N GLU A 105 -5.17 4.13 4.48
CA GLU A 105 -5.31 2.70 4.64
C GLU A 105 -6.61 2.35 5.38
N THR A 106 -7.31 1.34 4.92
CA THR A 106 -8.48 0.78 5.60
C THR A 106 -8.49 -0.74 5.40
N GLY A 107 -9.29 -1.47 6.16
CA GLY A 107 -9.33 -2.92 6.01
C GLY A 107 -9.65 -3.67 7.28
N LEU A 108 -9.11 -4.90 7.38
CA LEU A 108 -9.37 -5.81 8.49
C LEU A 108 -8.05 -6.38 9.04
N ASP A 109 -7.81 -6.23 10.33
CA ASP A 109 -6.68 -6.82 11.06
C ASP A 109 -7.19 -7.68 12.21
N TYR A 110 -7.13 -9.00 12.06
CA TYR A 110 -7.50 -9.96 13.10
C TYR A 110 -6.29 -10.52 13.83
N PHE A 111 -5.09 -10.00 13.53
CA PHE A 111 -3.87 -10.38 14.18
C PHE A 111 -3.60 -9.59 15.46
N HIS A 112 -3.74 -8.25 15.38
CA HIS A 112 -3.42 -7.38 16.51
C HIS A 112 -4.58 -7.32 17.50
N THR A 113 -5.83 -7.32 17.02
CA THR A 113 -7.00 -7.34 17.89
C THR A 113 -8.22 -7.98 17.21
N THR A 114 -8.96 -8.77 17.99
CA THR A 114 -10.29 -9.27 17.63
C THR A 114 -11.40 -8.57 18.44
N GLU A 115 -11.05 -7.58 19.26
CA GLU A 115 -12.00 -6.86 20.11
C GLU A 115 -12.92 -5.95 19.28
N PHE A 116 -12.36 -5.31 18.23
CA PHE A 116 -13.06 -4.31 17.40
C PHE A 116 -13.41 -4.81 16.00
N VAL A 117 -13.63 -6.11 15.81
CA VAL A 117 -13.95 -6.69 14.48
C VAL A 117 -15.19 -6.06 13.86
N LYS A 118 -16.20 -5.75 14.66
CA LYS A 118 -17.43 -5.11 14.17
C LYS A 118 -17.17 -3.70 13.68
N GLU A 119 -16.40 -2.94 14.42
CA GLU A 119 -16.01 -1.57 14.10
C GLU A 119 -15.08 -1.53 12.88
N GLN A 120 -14.15 -2.49 12.75
CA GLN A 120 -13.31 -2.65 11.56
C GLN A 120 -14.16 -2.90 10.31
N LYS A 121 -15.13 -3.82 10.37
CA LYS A 121 -16.05 -4.12 9.26
C LYS A 121 -16.93 -2.92 8.90
N GLU A 122 -17.41 -2.19 9.89
CA GLU A 122 -18.19 -0.97 9.69
C GLU A 122 -17.35 0.11 9.02
N SER A 123 -16.13 0.35 9.52
CA SER A 123 -15.17 1.29 8.95
C SER A 123 -14.86 0.95 7.49
N LEU A 124 -14.47 -0.31 7.22
CA LEU A 124 -14.21 -0.79 5.86
C LEU A 124 -15.39 -0.53 4.92
N ASN A 125 -16.61 -0.91 5.33
CA ASN A 125 -17.80 -0.74 4.51
C ASN A 125 -18.08 0.75 4.19
N GLN A 126 -17.88 1.66 5.14
CA GLN A 126 -18.04 3.10 4.93
C GLN A 126 -16.98 3.65 3.97
N HIS A 127 -15.71 3.24 4.10
CA HIS A 127 -14.63 3.62 3.18
C HIS A 127 -14.92 3.13 1.75
N LEU A 128 -15.33 1.87 1.58
CA LEU A 128 -15.66 1.31 0.27
C LEU A 128 -16.83 2.03 -0.40
N LYS A 129 -17.87 2.39 0.37
CA LYS A 129 -19.01 3.19 -0.15
C LYS A 129 -18.56 4.56 -0.60
N LEU A 130 -17.72 5.25 0.18
CA LEU A 130 -17.18 6.55 -0.19
C LEU A 130 -16.28 6.45 -1.43
N ALA A 131 -15.45 5.42 -1.52
CA ALA A 131 -14.61 5.15 -2.67
C ALA A 131 -15.44 5.01 -3.96
N ARG A 132 -16.52 4.24 -3.89
CA ARG A 132 -17.46 4.08 -5.00
C ARG A 132 -18.19 5.39 -5.35
N GLU A 133 -18.63 6.14 -4.34
CA GLU A 133 -19.32 7.45 -4.52
C GLU A 133 -18.45 8.44 -5.27
N LEU A 134 -17.16 8.48 -4.94
CA LEU A 134 -16.21 9.47 -5.45
C LEU A 134 -15.32 8.96 -6.59
N ASP A 135 -15.50 7.70 -7.00
CA ASP A 135 -14.66 7.00 -7.99
C ASP A 135 -13.16 7.07 -7.67
N LEU A 136 -12.82 6.75 -6.42
CA LEU A 136 -11.46 6.78 -5.90
C LEU A 136 -10.93 5.36 -5.66
N PRO A 137 -9.63 5.11 -5.87
CA PRO A 137 -9.02 3.83 -5.52
C PRO A 137 -8.91 3.66 -4.01
N VAL A 138 -8.80 2.40 -3.59
CA VAL A 138 -8.67 2.04 -2.17
C VAL A 138 -7.37 1.28 -1.92
N VAL A 139 -6.66 1.64 -0.85
CA VAL A 139 -5.53 0.89 -0.30
C VAL A 139 -6.04 0.05 0.86
N ILE A 140 -6.00 -1.26 0.69
CA ILE A 140 -6.57 -2.23 1.63
C ILE A 140 -5.50 -2.96 2.42
N HIS A 141 -5.65 -2.91 3.75
CA HIS A 141 -4.97 -3.75 4.72
C HIS A 141 -5.75 -5.03 4.98
N THR A 142 -5.08 -6.17 4.96
CA THR A 142 -5.65 -7.44 5.44
C THR A 142 -4.59 -8.21 6.23
N ARG A 143 -4.93 -8.64 7.44
CA ARG A 143 -4.05 -9.46 8.26
C ARG A 143 -4.84 -10.43 9.13
N ASP A 144 -4.50 -11.71 8.98
CA ASP A 144 -5.12 -12.78 9.77
C ASP A 144 -4.31 -13.14 11.01
N THR A 145 -4.92 -13.96 11.86
CA THR A 145 -4.31 -14.45 13.10
C THR A 145 -2.96 -15.14 12.86
N ARG A 146 -2.17 -15.35 13.93
CA ARG A 146 -0.83 -15.98 13.87
C ARG A 146 -0.84 -17.41 13.32
N GLN A 147 -1.99 -18.06 13.30
CA GLN A 147 -2.15 -19.40 12.74
C GLN A 147 -2.70 -19.33 11.32
N TYR A 148 -1.96 -18.62 10.45
CA TYR A 148 -2.30 -18.55 9.04
C TYR A 148 -2.27 -19.96 8.41
N GLU A 149 -3.41 -20.37 7.87
CA GLU A 149 -3.55 -21.53 7.01
C GLU A 149 -4.18 -21.08 5.68
N PRO A 150 -3.55 -21.31 4.51
CA PRO A 150 -4.14 -20.98 3.23
C PRO A 150 -5.56 -21.53 3.07
N GLY A 151 -6.49 -20.66 2.60
CA GLY A 151 -7.90 -21.02 2.41
C GLY A 151 -8.74 -21.06 3.71
N LYS A 152 -8.15 -20.74 4.87
CA LYS A 152 -8.86 -20.59 6.15
C LYS A 152 -8.75 -19.18 6.73
N THR A 153 -8.41 -18.22 5.89
CA THR A 153 -8.22 -16.83 6.26
C THR A 153 -9.55 -16.11 6.34
N GLN A 154 -9.75 -15.38 7.42
CA GLN A 154 -11.01 -14.71 7.68
C GLN A 154 -10.99 -13.25 7.22
N SER A 155 -9.87 -12.51 7.46
CA SER A 155 -9.80 -11.09 7.12
C SER A 155 -9.85 -10.86 5.60
N VAL A 156 -9.07 -11.62 4.82
CA VAL A 156 -9.09 -11.50 3.35
C VAL A 156 -10.42 -11.95 2.76
N THR A 157 -11.06 -12.98 3.33
CA THR A 157 -12.38 -13.47 2.91
C THR A 157 -13.48 -12.45 3.19
N ASP A 158 -13.50 -11.88 4.39
CA ASP A 158 -14.46 -10.84 4.79
C ASP A 158 -14.24 -9.56 3.96
N THR A 159 -12.99 -9.20 3.67
CA THR A 159 -12.65 -8.07 2.78
C THR A 159 -13.17 -8.31 1.36
N LEU A 160 -12.96 -9.50 0.81
CA LEU A 160 -13.47 -9.87 -0.51
C LEU A 160 -14.99 -9.78 -0.59
N GLN A 161 -15.68 -10.24 0.46
CA GLN A 161 -17.12 -10.13 0.54
C GLN A 161 -17.56 -8.67 0.53
N ALA A 162 -16.98 -7.82 1.38
CA ALA A 162 -17.32 -6.40 1.45
C ALA A 162 -17.08 -5.68 0.10
N VAL A 163 -15.96 -5.95 -0.56
CA VAL A 163 -15.65 -5.39 -1.89
C VAL A 163 -16.66 -5.83 -2.94
N LYS A 164 -17.08 -7.11 -2.93
CA LYS A 164 -18.10 -7.62 -3.87
C LYS A 164 -19.50 -7.03 -3.61
N GLU A 165 -19.86 -6.86 -2.35
CA GLU A 165 -21.15 -6.28 -1.96
C GLU A 165 -21.30 -4.82 -2.39
N VAL A 166 -20.25 -4.03 -2.22
CA VAL A 166 -20.26 -2.63 -2.67
C VAL A 166 -20.11 -2.57 -4.21
N GLY A 167 -19.19 -3.33 -4.79
CA GLY A 167 -18.97 -3.43 -6.24
C GLY A 167 -18.43 -2.16 -6.89
N GLY A 168 -17.84 -2.27 -8.07
CA GLY A 168 -17.39 -1.13 -8.88
C GLY A 168 -16.21 -0.35 -8.29
N ILE A 169 -15.46 -0.95 -7.37
CA ILE A 169 -14.31 -0.33 -6.71
C ILE A 169 -13.04 -0.94 -7.26
N LYS A 170 -12.01 -0.13 -7.40
CA LYS A 170 -10.65 -0.53 -7.71
C LYS A 170 -9.72 -0.25 -6.53
N GLY A 171 -8.64 -1.00 -6.42
CA GLY A 171 -7.72 -0.81 -5.32
C GLY A 171 -6.50 -1.71 -5.38
N VAL A 172 -5.79 -1.71 -4.28
CA VAL A 172 -4.62 -2.56 -4.06
C VAL A 172 -4.75 -3.29 -2.72
N LEU A 173 -4.42 -4.58 -2.72
CA LEU A 173 -4.08 -5.30 -1.52
C LEU A 173 -2.63 -4.97 -1.20
N HIS A 174 -2.41 -4.06 -0.24
CA HIS A 174 -1.07 -3.69 0.16
C HIS A 174 -0.46 -4.74 1.08
N CYS A 175 0.86 -4.75 1.20
CA CYS A 175 1.65 -5.64 2.05
C CYS A 175 1.13 -7.09 2.03
N PHE A 176 0.88 -7.60 0.81
CA PHE A 176 0.23 -8.88 0.59
C PHE A 176 1.02 -10.04 1.20
N THR A 177 0.37 -10.86 2.02
CA THR A 177 1.00 -11.95 2.77
C THR A 177 0.31 -13.31 2.61
N TYR A 178 -0.64 -13.42 1.68
CA TYR A 178 -1.47 -14.60 1.49
C TYR A 178 -1.06 -15.43 0.27
N SER A 179 -1.86 -16.46 -0.05
CA SER A 179 -1.64 -17.32 -1.19
C SER A 179 -2.13 -16.71 -2.51
N TYR A 180 -1.69 -17.30 -3.61
CA TYR A 180 -2.17 -16.98 -4.95
C TYR A 180 -3.70 -17.10 -5.06
N GLU A 181 -4.26 -18.18 -4.49
CA GLU A 181 -5.70 -18.49 -4.55
C GLU A 181 -6.54 -17.41 -3.84
N GLU A 182 -5.99 -16.80 -2.80
CA GLU A 182 -6.66 -15.71 -2.05
C GLU A 182 -6.56 -14.37 -2.76
N ALA A 183 -5.51 -14.14 -3.54
CA ALA A 183 -5.36 -12.92 -4.35
C ALA A 183 -6.25 -12.93 -5.61
N MET A 184 -6.38 -14.08 -6.28
CA MET A 184 -7.00 -14.16 -7.61
C MET A 184 -8.39 -13.56 -7.70
N PRO A 185 -9.31 -13.76 -6.74
CA PRO A 185 -10.63 -13.14 -6.81
C PRO A 185 -10.61 -11.60 -6.85
N PHE A 186 -9.61 -10.96 -6.27
CA PHE A 186 -9.40 -9.51 -6.38
C PHE A 186 -8.79 -9.13 -7.72
N VAL A 187 -7.80 -9.90 -8.17
CA VAL A 187 -7.14 -9.68 -9.47
C VAL A 187 -8.14 -9.78 -10.62
N GLU A 188 -9.08 -10.73 -10.58
CA GLU A 188 -10.16 -10.88 -11.56
C GLU A 188 -11.12 -9.67 -11.59
N MET A 189 -11.21 -8.91 -10.49
CA MET A 189 -11.94 -7.63 -10.42
C MET A 189 -11.07 -6.43 -10.85
N GLY A 190 -9.83 -6.64 -11.30
CA GLY A 190 -8.90 -5.59 -11.74
C GLY A 190 -8.08 -4.93 -10.63
N TRP A 191 -8.04 -5.55 -9.44
CA TRP A 191 -7.23 -5.05 -8.32
C TRP A 191 -5.75 -5.34 -8.52
N LYS A 192 -4.92 -4.49 -7.91
CA LYS A 192 -3.48 -4.70 -7.82
C LYS A 192 -3.11 -5.43 -6.51
N VAL A 193 -1.94 -6.05 -6.51
CA VAL A 193 -1.33 -6.73 -5.36
C VAL A 193 0.07 -6.18 -5.17
N SER A 194 0.35 -5.63 -3.99
CA SER A 194 1.65 -5.02 -3.69
C SER A 194 2.45 -5.87 -2.71
N PHE A 195 3.72 -6.09 -3.03
CA PHE A 195 4.66 -6.82 -2.20
C PHE A 195 5.63 -5.88 -1.49
N SER A 196 5.74 -6.03 -0.17
CA SER A 196 6.69 -5.30 0.66
C SER A 196 7.99 -6.07 0.89
N GLY A 197 8.88 -5.54 1.72
CA GLY A 197 10.18 -6.13 2.03
C GLY A 197 10.14 -7.58 2.56
N ILE A 198 9.00 -8.02 3.10
CA ILE A 198 8.79 -9.41 3.54
C ILE A 198 8.98 -10.44 2.41
N LEU A 199 8.76 -10.03 1.14
CA LEU A 199 9.04 -10.87 -0.03
C LEU A 199 10.50 -11.34 -0.06
N THR A 200 11.44 -10.53 0.43
CA THR A 200 12.88 -10.86 0.44
C THR A 200 13.27 -11.87 1.52
N PHE A 201 12.36 -12.26 2.43
CA PHE A 201 12.69 -13.12 3.55
C PHE A 201 12.70 -14.58 3.11
N LYS A 202 13.70 -15.35 3.61
CA LYS A 202 13.91 -16.75 3.20
C LYS A 202 12.70 -17.67 3.43
N ASN A 203 11.92 -17.40 4.48
CA ASN A 203 10.81 -18.27 4.89
C ASN A 203 9.47 -17.83 4.29
N SER A 204 9.43 -16.84 3.38
CA SER A 204 8.21 -16.33 2.74
C SER A 204 7.76 -17.20 1.55
N HIS A 205 7.73 -18.52 1.72
CA HIS A 205 7.47 -19.46 0.62
C HIS A 205 6.13 -19.24 -0.06
N THR A 206 5.06 -19.00 0.70
CA THR A 206 3.72 -18.69 0.16
C THR A 206 3.73 -17.43 -0.69
N LEU A 207 4.46 -16.39 -0.24
CA LEU A 207 4.59 -15.14 -1.01
C LEU A 207 5.41 -15.35 -2.30
N HIS A 208 6.50 -16.14 -2.21
CA HIS A 208 7.30 -16.44 -3.39
C HIS A 208 6.46 -17.16 -4.44
N GLU A 209 5.62 -18.10 -4.01
CA GLU A 209 4.70 -18.82 -4.89
C GLU A 209 3.66 -17.86 -5.49
N ALA A 210 3.02 -17.02 -4.67
CA ALA A 210 2.07 -16.01 -5.14
C ALA A 210 2.70 -15.03 -6.13
N ALA A 211 3.91 -14.50 -5.83
CA ALA A 211 4.63 -13.58 -6.71
C ALA A 211 5.01 -14.20 -8.07
N VAL A 212 5.17 -15.52 -8.13
CA VAL A 212 5.44 -16.25 -9.39
C VAL A 212 4.16 -16.56 -10.15
N LYS A 213 3.09 -17.00 -9.46
CA LYS A 213 1.84 -17.45 -10.11
C LYS A 213 0.93 -16.30 -10.55
N LEU A 214 0.92 -15.19 -9.82
CA LEU A 214 0.08 -14.04 -10.15
C LEU A 214 0.49 -13.42 -11.50
N PRO A 215 -0.49 -12.94 -12.30
CA PRO A 215 -0.20 -12.18 -13.51
C PRO A 215 0.69 -10.98 -13.22
N LEU A 216 1.71 -10.75 -14.03
CA LEU A 216 2.64 -9.65 -13.85
C LEU A 216 1.93 -8.29 -13.88
N GLU A 217 0.83 -8.18 -14.62
CA GLU A 217 0.00 -6.99 -14.81
C GLU A 217 -0.71 -6.50 -13.53
N CYS A 218 -0.82 -7.36 -12.50
CA CYS A 218 -1.42 -6.95 -11.22
C CYS A 218 -0.39 -6.61 -10.14
N LEU A 219 0.90 -6.87 -10.36
CA LEU A 219 1.92 -6.77 -9.32
C LEU A 219 2.46 -5.34 -9.16
N MET A 220 2.64 -4.94 -7.90
CA MET A 220 3.32 -3.71 -7.49
C MET A 220 4.32 -4.02 -6.38
N VAL A 221 5.14 -3.03 -6.03
CA VAL A 221 6.11 -3.11 -4.93
C VAL A 221 6.01 -1.89 -4.04
N GLU A 222 6.33 -2.09 -2.77
CA GLU A 222 6.29 -1.07 -1.72
C GLU A 222 7.31 -1.37 -0.63
N THR A 223 7.46 -0.45 0.32
CA THR A 223 8.25 -0.70 1.52
C THR A 223 7.43 -1.09 2.73
N ASP A 224 6.28 -0.46 2.94
CA ASP A 224 5.55 -0.42 4.20
C ASP A 224 6.42 0.19 5.32
N ALA A 225 7.26 1.18 4.96
CA ALA A 225 8.17 1.83 5.90
C ALA A 225 7.40 2.55 7.04
N PRO A 226 7.85 2.39 8.30
CA PRO A 226 9.15 1.88 8.79
C PRO A 226 9.24 0.38 9.03
N PHE A 227 8.22 -0.39 8.67
CA PHE A 227 8.12 -1.83 8.94
C PHE A 227 8.83 -2.66 7.86
N LEU A 228 9.05 -3.95 8.14
CA LEU A 228 9.39 -4.98 7.18
C LEU A 228 10.61 -4.69 6.29
N ALA A 229 11.65 -4.02 6.83
CA ALA A 229 12.85 -3.70 6.05
C ALA A 229 13.37 -4.91 5.26
N PRO A 230 13.59 -4.77 3.93
CA PRO A 230 14.04 -5.87 3.07
C PRO A 230 15.46 -6.29 3.40
N VAL A 231 15.86 -7.48 2.94
CA VAL A 231 17.28 -7.86 2.89
C VAL A 231 17.98 -6.94 1.88
N PRO A 232 19.16 -6.31 2.21
CA PRO A 232 20.04 -6.60 3.34
C PRO A 232 19.78 -5.78 4.62
N HIS A 233 18.74 -4.96 4.66
CA HIS A 233 18.48 -4.01 5.75
C HIS A 233 17.63 -4.57 6.90
N ARG A 234 17.31 -5.86 6.87
CA ARG A 234 16.46 -6.50 7.88
C ARG A 234 16.93 -6.20 9.31
N GLY A 235 15.96 -5.82 10.19
CA GLY A 235 16.23 -5.45 11.57
C GLY A 235 16.60 -3.98 11.79
N LYS A 236 16.66 -3.19 10.72
CA LYS A 236 16.75 -1.72 10.78
C LYS A 236 15.39 -1.08 10.53
N THR A 237 15.24 0.20 10.85
CA THR A 237 14.10 1.01 10.40
C THR A 237 14.07 0.99 8.87
N ASN A 238 12.92 0.66 8.29
CA ASN A 238 12.72 0.69 6.85
C ASN A 238 12.53 2.12 6.35
N GLU A 239 12.92 2.38 5.11
CA GLU A 239 12.78 3.67 4.44
C GLU A 239 12.24 3.48 3.02
N PRO A 240 11.51 4.47 2.44
CA PRO A 240 11.04 4.41 1.05
C PRO A 240 12.14 4.07 0.04
N ALA A 241 13.37 4.55 0.26
CA ALA A 241 14.53 4.26 -0.57
C ALA A 241 14.81 2.75 -0.74
N TYR A 242 14.36 1.92 0.20
CA TYR A 242 14.65 0.47 0.18
C TYR A 242 13.69 -0.34 -0.70
N VAL A 243 12.68 0.27 -1.31
CA VAL A 243 11.76 -0.41 -2.26
C VAL A 243 12.52 -1.06 -3.43
N ILE A 244 13.66 -0.50 -3.81
CA ILE A 244 14.53 -1.06 -4.86
C ILE A 244 14.93 -2.51 -4.57
N HIS A 245 15.14 -2.87 -3.30
CA HIS A 245 15.52 -4.24 -2.91
C HIS A 245 14.37 -5.22 -3.08
N THR A 246 13.13 -4.78 -2.81
CA THR A 246 11.92 -5.58 -3.07
C THR A 246 11.73 -5.81 -4.57
N LEU A 247 11.89 -4.76 -5.38
CA LEU A 247 11.80 -4.85 -6.84
C LEU A 247 12.87 -5.80 -7.41
N GLU A 248 14.13 -5.62 -7.03
CA GLU A 248 15.21 -6.46 -7.54
C GLU A 248 15.04 -7.93 -7.13
N PHE A 249 14.53 -8.19 -5.92
CA PHE A 249 14.19 -9.54 -5.50
C PHE A 249 13.05 -10.14 -6.35
N LEU A 250 11.99 -9.39 -6.61
CA LEU A 250 10.86 -9.83 -7.45
C LEU A 250 11.33 -10.15 -8.88
N LYS A 251 12.14 -9.27 -9.48
CA LYS A 251 12.75 -9.47 -10.81
C LYS A 251 13.55 -10.77 -10.85
N LYS A 252 14.45 -10.95 -9.87
CA LYS A 252 15.27 -12.16 -9.75
C LYS A 252 14.40 -13.42 -9.61
N LEU A 253 13.44 -13.40 -8.70
CA LEU A 253 12.57 -14.54 -8.42
C LEU A 253 11.81 -14.99 -9.68
N ARG A 254 11.18 -14.05 -10.41
CA ARG A 254 10.41 -14.37 -11.61
C ARG A 254 11.32 -14.81 -12.77
N SER A 255 12.48 -14.17 -12.92
CA SER A 255 13.46 -14.58 -13.94
C SER A 255 13.98 -16.00 -13.71
N GLU A 256 14.30 -16.35 -12.45
CA GLU A 256 14.78 -17.70 -12.11
C GLU A 256 13.70 -18.78 -12.25
N LYS A 257 12.44 -18.45 -11.98
CA LYS A 257 11.33 -19.41 -11.97
C LYS A 257 10.61 -19.54 -13.31
N LEU A 258 10.48 -18.45 -14.06
CA LEU A 258 9.67 -18.36 -15.28
C LEU A 258 10.49 -18.04 -16.53
N GLY A 259 11.78 -17.71 -16.38
CA GLY A 259 12.61 -17.26 -17.51
C GLY A 259 12.23 -15.89 -18.04
N GLU A 260 11.50 -15.07 -17.26
CA GLU A 260 11.08 -13.74 -17.67
C GLU A 260 12.28 -12.77 -17.69
N ASP A 261 12.28 -11.87 -18.66
CA ASP A 261 13.28 -10.82 -18.80
C ASP A 261 13.15 -9.79 -17.66
N PRO A 262 14.19 -9.55 -16.83
CA PRO A 262 14.16 -8.59 -15.74
C PRO A 262 13.71 -7.18 -16.13
N GLU A 263 14.11 -6.70 -17.31
CA GLU A 263 13.74 -5.36 -17.79
C GLU A 263 12.24 -5.29 -18.19
N LYS A 264 11.70 -6.38 -18.72
CA LYS A 264 10.26 -6.47 -18.99
C LYS A 264 9.46 -6.52 -17.69
N ILE A 265 9.93 -7.25 -16.68
CA ILE A 265 9.30 -7.28 -15.36
C ILE A 265 9.26 -5.85 -14.78
N GLN A 266 10.40 -5.17 -14.73
CA GLN A 266 10.49 -3.81 -14.23
C GLN A 266 9.54 -2.87 -14.98
N SER A 267 9.58 -2.88 -16.31
CA SER A 267 8.73 -2.02 -17.13
C SER A 267 7.23 -2.29 -16.92
N GLN A 268 6.85 -3.54 -16.62
CA GLN A 268 5.46 -3.87 -16.32
C GLN A 268 5.07 -3.37 -14.92
N ILE A 269 5.92 -3.58 -13.91
CA ILE A 269 5.69 -3.06 -12.56
C ILE A 269 5.50 -1.54 -12.59
N GLU A 270 6.37 -0.82 -13.30
CA GLU A 270 6.25 0.63 -13.49
C GLU A 270 4.92 1.02 -14.14
N ARG A 271 4.47 0.31 -15.17
CA ARG A 271 3.15 0.53 -15.80
C ARG A 271 2.01 0.30 -14.80
N ASN A 272 2.04 -0.80 -14.06
CA ASN A 272 1.02 -1.12 -13.06
C ASN A 272 0.89 -0.02 -12.01
N ILE A 273 2.04 0.51 -11.55
CA ILE A 273 2.08 1.63 -10.60
C ILE A 273 1.50 2.89 -11.24
N GLN A 274 1.88 3.23 -12.47
CA GLN A 274 1.32 4.39 -13.16
C GLN A 274 -0.19 4.26 -13.39
N GLU A 275 -0.68 3.08 -13.76
CA GLU A 275 -2.11 2.81 -13.85
C GLU A 275 -2.79 3.05 -12.49
N PHE A 276 -2.22 2.55 -11.39
CA PHE A 276 -2.77 2.76 -10.06
C PHE A 276 -2.77 4.24 -9.66
N LEU A 277 -1.68 4.97 -9.90
CA LEU A 277 -1.56 6.40 -9.59
C LEU A 277 -2.46 7.28 -10.46
N SER A 278 -2.83 6.81 -11.65
CA SER A 278 -3.70 7.53 -12.60
C SER A 278 -5.19 7.25 -12.39
N PHE A 279 -5.50 6.48 -11.36
CA PHE A 279 -6.83 6.01 -11.05
C PHE A 279 -7.72 7.14 -10.51
N LYS A 280 -8.06 8.10 -11.36
CA LYS A 280 -9.18 9.02 -11.18
C LYS A 280 -10.03 8.85 -12.42
N GLY A 281 -11.24 8.31 -12.24
CA GLY A 281 -12.21 8.15 -13.29
C GLY A 281 -12.61 9.45 -13.95
#